data_576089eeb1e29bc57fa45776caecb4e9
#
_entry.id   576089eeb1e29bc57fa45776caecb4e9
#
_cell.length_a   1.000
_cell.length_b   1.000
_cell.length_c   1.000
_cell.angle_alpha   90.00
_cell.angle_beta   90.00
_cell.angle_gamma   90.00
#
_symmetry.space_group_name_H-M   'P 1'
#
loop_
_entity.id
_entity.type
_entity.pdbx_description
1 polymer ?
#
loop_
_entity_poly.entity_id
_entity_poly.type
_entity_poly.pdbx_seq_one_letter_code
_entity_poly.pdbx_strand_id
1 'polypeptide(L)'
;QSRSSAASDVYKRQILILRTEEMFTYIDSLEDLEFLNQELNQKPFVAVDTEFRRTTKDNMRLALLQINDLEEIYLIDTVLIDNPENKCDFLFSDSVTKIFHSCKEDIEAVYSWTGEVMVNLFDTQLAEAFLDGHYSIGYQGLVKEKLGITVDKGETRSNWIRRPLTDSQLNYAASDVEFLIELFLDQKKALIESNKLKWHDEELKFLSSRIYSPNIQIDETCKGLTKAEEKNL
;
A
#
# COMPACT_ATOMS: atom_id res chain seq x y z
N GLN A 1 -8.78 -18.64 -29.56
CA GLN A 1 -8.87 -18.65 -28.09
C GLN A 1 -7.75 -19.50 -27.50
N SER A 2 -7.14 -19.10 -26.38
CA SER A 2 -6.36 -19.90 -25.42
C SER A 2 -4.83 -19.91 -25.49
N ARG A 3 -4.13 -18.84 -25.85
CA ARG A 3 -2.68 -18.75 -25.57
C ARG A 3 -2.30 -17.82 -24.40
N SER A 4 -3.22 -16.96 -23.94
CA SER A 4 -2.97 -16.00 -22.86
C SER A 4 -3.14 -16.63 -21.46
N SER A 5 -4.07 -17.56 -21.30
CA SER A 5 -4.35 -18.23 -20.03
C SER A 5 -3.24 -19.20 -19.60
N ALA A 6 -2.67 -19.96 -20.55
CA ALA A 6 -1.63 -20.92 -20.24
C ALA A 6 -0.28 -20.30 -19.82
N ALA A 7 0.07 -19.12 -20.35
CA ALA A 7 1.27 -18.38 -19.95
C ALA A 7 1.14 -17.82 -18.53
N SER A 8 -0.04 -17.31 -18.16
CA SER A 8 -0.35 -16.87 -16.79
C SER A 8 -0.29 -18.04 -15.78
N ASP A 9 -0.84 -19.21 -16.12
CA ASP A 9 -0.83 -20.38 -15.25
C ASP A 9 0.57 -21.01 -15.09
N VAL A 10 1.41 -20.93 -16.11
CA VAL A 10 2.81 -21.39 -16.02
C VAL A 10 3.62 -20.43 -15.15
N TYR A 11 3.43 -19.12 -15.30
CA TYR A 11 4.06 -18.11 -14.47
C TYR A 11 3.63 -18.20 -13.01
N LYS A 12 2.33 -18.39 -12.75
CA LYS A 12 1.78 -18.64 -11.40
C LYS A 12 2.36 -19.90 -10.75
N ARG A 13 2.56 -20.99 -11.50
CA ARG A 13 3.17 -22.21 -11.00
C ARG A 13 4.68 -22.10 -10.78
N GLN A 14 5.40 -21.31 -11.57
CA GLN A 14 6.83 -21.10 -11.37
C GLN A 14 7.13 -20.27 -10.12
N ILE A 15 6.34 -19.24 -9.81
CA ILE A 15 6.47 -18.46 -8.58
C ILE A 15 6.20 -19.35 -7.34
N LEU A 16 5.26 -20.28 -7.41
CA LEU A 16 4.91 -21.16 -6.29
C LEU A 16 5.98 -22.25 -6.01
N ILE A 17 6.79 -22.63 -6.98
CA ILE A 17 7.77 -23.73 -6.87
C ILE A 17 9.18 -23.25 -6.43
N LEU A 18 9.48 -21.95 -6.54
CA LEU A 18 10.82 -21.39 -6.23
C LEU A 18 10.95 -20.76 -4.84
N ARG A 19 9.87 -20.67 -4.05
CA ARG A 19 9.91 -20.15 -2.68
C ARG A 19 10.16 -21.28 -1.66
N THR A 20 11.39 -21.77 -1.60
CA THR A 20 11.93 -22.49 -0.46
C THR A 20 13.11 -21.70 0.06
N GLU A 21 12.87 -20.90 1.07
CA GLU A 21 13.72 -20.23 2.07
C GLU A 21 13.26 -18.78 2.23
N GLU A 22 13.02 -18.36 3.45
CA GLU A 22 12.54 -17.06 3.98
C GLU A 22 11.65 -16.21 3.05
N MET A 23 10.37 -16.08 3.40
CA MET A 23 9.37 -15.34 2.60
C MET A 23 9.64 -13.83 2.52
N PHE A 24 10.62 -13.32 3.25
CA PHE A 24 10.94 -11.88 3.34
C PHE A 24 12.34 -11.65 3.89
N THR A 25 12.91 -10.49 3.60
CA THR A 25 14.12 -9.96 4.23
C THR A 25 13.76 -8.94 5.30
N TYR A 26 14.28 -9.10 6.53
CA TYR A 26 14.06 -8.19 7.65
C TYR A 26 15.15 -7.15 7.72
N ILE A 27 14.77 -5.86 7.74
CA ILE A 27 15.67 -4.70 7.73
C ILE A 27 15.54 -3.98 9.08
N ASP A 28 16.58 -4.00 9.90
CA ASP A 28 16.61 -3.42 11.23
C ASP A 28 17.80 -2.47 11.49
N SER A 29 18.57 -2.18 10.43
CA SER A 29 19.69 -1.25 10.47
C SER A 29 19.60 -0.15 9.40
N LEU A 30 20.19 1.01 9.70
CA LEU A 30 20.29 2.11 8.73
C LEU A 30 21.17 1.76 7.52
N GLU A 31 22.17 0.89 7.70
CA GLU A 31 23.07 0.46 6.62
C GLU A 31 22.29 -0.38 5.59
N ASP A 32 21.52 -1.36 6.06
CA ASP A 32 20.69 -2.20 5.19
C ASP A 32 19.58 -1.39 4.52
N LEU A 33 18.99 -0.44 5.24
CA LEU A 33 17.98 0.47 4.68
C LEU A 33 18.57 1.35 3.58
N GLU A 34 19.80 1.88 3.74
CA GLU A 34 20.47 2.67 2.70
C GLU A 34 20.74 1.85 1.44
N PHE A 35 21.18 0.60 1.62
CA PHE A 35 21.40 -0.30 0.50
C PHE A 35 20.07 -0.60 -0.23
N LEU A 36 19.03 -0.96 0.51
CA LEU A 36 17.70 -1.20 -0.03
C LEU A 36 17.13 0.03 -0.75
N ASN A 37 17.32 1.24 -0.19
CA ASN A 37 16.86 2.49 -0.82
C ASN A 37 17.47 2.70 -2.22
N GLN A 38 18.75 2.36 -2.40
CA GLN A 38 19.42 2.47 -3.70
C GLN A 38 18.81 1.51 -4.73
N GLU A 39 18.45 0.30 -4.33
CA GLU A 39 17.81 -0.69 -5.20
C GLU A 39 16.37 -0.30 -5.55
N LEU A 40 15.57 0.06 -4.54
CA LEU A 40 14.17 0.41 -4.74
C LEU A 40 13.97 1.68 -5.58
N ASN A 41 14.91 2.63 -5.54
CA ASN A 41 14.88 3.81 -6.41
C ASN A 41 15.02 3.48 -7.90
N GLN A 42 15.48 2.29 -8.27
CA GLN A 42 15.58 1.82 -9.65
C GLN A 42 14.34 1.07 -10.11
N LYS A 43 13.41 0.74 -9.22
CA LYS A 43 12.19 0.00 -9.56
C LYS A 43 11.11 0.95 -10.10
N PRO A 44 10.32 0.52 -11.10
CA PRO A 44 9.23 1.35 -11.63
C PRO A 44 8.04 1.44 -10.67
N PHE A 45 7.91 0.49 -9.78
CA PHE A 45 6.87 0.43 -8.75
C PHE A 45 7.29 -0.49 -7.60
N VAL A 46 6.69 -0.27 -6.43
CA VAL A 46 6.75 -1.14 -5.26
C VAL A 46 5.38 -1.22 -4.60
N ALA A 47 5.01 -2.39 -4.08
CA ALA A 47 3.86 -2.51 -3.18
C ALA A 47 4.29 -2.10 -1.78
N VAL A 48 3.40 -1.43 -1.06
CA VAL A 48 3.67 -0.88 0.27
C VAL A 48 2.47 -1.13 1.18
N ASP A 49 2.74 -1.51 2.42
CA ASP A 49 1.77 -1.53 3.51
C ASP A 49 2.43 -1.09 4.81
N THR A 50 1.66 -0.76 5.84
CA THR A 50 2.20 -0.30 7.10
C THR A 50 1.49 -0.90 8.29
N GLU A 51 2.28 -1.21 9.33
CA GLU A 51 1.74 -1.47 10.65
C GLU A 51 2.13 -0.34 11.60
N PHE A 52 1.15 0.19 12.31
CA PHE A 52 1.34 1.36 13.16
C PHE A 52 0.53 1.30 14.45
N ARG A 53 0.89 2.14 15.41
CA ARG A 53 0.10 2.39 16.60
C ARG A 53 -0.42 3.82 16.60
N ARG A 54 -1.74 3.96 16.63
CA ARG A 54 -2.41 5.25 16.84
C ARG A 54 -2.96 5.31 18.28
N THR A 55 -2.56 6.31 19.04
CA THR A 55 -3.07 6.54 20.41
C THR A 55 -4.08 7.67 20.47
N THR A 56 -3.90 8.71 19.65
CA THR A 56 -4.84 9.80 19.44
C THR A 56 -4.84 10.18 17.96
N LYS A 57 -5.73 11.10 17.54
CA LYS A 57 -5.79 11.55 16.15
C LYS A 57 -4.43 12.07 15.64
N ASP A 58 -3.68 12.75 16.50
CA ASP A 58 -2.44 13.43 16.13
C ASP A 58 -1.18 12.68 16.63
N ASN A 59 -1.35 11.48 17.18
CA ASN A 59 -0.25 10.67 17.69
C ASN A 59 -0.28 9.27 17.07
N MET A 60 0.39 9.17 15.94
CA MET A 60 0.64 7.94 15.21
C MET A 60 2.14 7.61 15.26
N ARG A 61 2.47 6.35 15.41
CA ARG A 61 3.83 5.85 15.35
C ARG A 61 3.86 4.67 14.38
N LEU A 62 4.63 4.80 13.32
CA LEU A 62 4.92 3.69 12.42
C LEU A 62 5.71 2.62 13.17
N ALA A 63 5.39 1.37 12.97
CA ALA A 63 6.01 0.23 13.65
C ALA A 63 6.73 -0.71 12.69
N LEU A 64 6.16 -0.92 11.50
CA LEU A 64 6.72 -1.74 10.45
C LEU A 64 6.31 -1.16 9.10
N LEU A 65 7.23 -1.14 8.14
CA LEU A 65 6.96 -0.78 6.75
C LEU A 65 7.23 -2.01 5.89
N GLN A 66 6.23 -2.50 5.20
CA GLN A 66 6.32 -3.64 4.30
C GLN A 66 6.50 -3.15 2.87
N ILE A 67 7.44 -3.74 2.15
CA ILE A 67 7.71 -3.46 0.73
C ILE A 67 7.76 -4.77 -0.05
N ASN A 68 7.14 -4.81 -1.22
CA ASN A 68 7.32 -5.87 -2.20
C ASN A 68 7.73 -5.22 -3.53
N ASP A 69 8.87 -5.62 -4.09
CA ASP A 69 9.39 -5.11 -5.35
C ASP A 69 9.20 -6.10 -6.52
N LEU A 70 8.37 -7.12 -6.33
CA LEU A 70 8.09 -8.27 -7.19
C LEU A 70 9.12 -9.40 -7.07
N GLU A 71 10.36 -9.11 -6.72
CA GLU A 71 11.43 -10.10 -6.57
C GLU A 71 11.54 -10.58 -5.12
N GLU A 72 11.39 -9.64 -4.19
CA GLU A 72 11.58 -9.86 -2.75
C GLU A 72 10.55 -9.07 -1.95
N ILE A 73 10.25 -9.54 -0.72
CA ILE A 73 9.48 -8.80 0.27
C ILE A 73 10.43 -8.35 1.38
N TYR A 74 10.38 -7.07 1.71
CA TYR A 74 11.19 -6.46 2.77
C TYR A 74 10.29 -6.00 3.90
N LEU A 75 10.69 -6.31 5.14
CA LEU A 75 10.03 -5.84 6.36
C LEU A 75 10.97 -4.90 7.10
N ILE A 76 10.73 -3.60 7.02
CA ILE A 76 11.57 -2.55 7.58
C ILE A 76 11.08 -2.22 8.99
N ASP A 77 11.90 -2.50 10.00
CA ASP A 77 11.61 -2.24 11.41
C ASP A 77 11.82 -0.76 11.77
N THR A 78 10.74 0.01 11.70
CA THR A 78 10.79 1.45 11.99
C THR A 78 10.82 1.76 13.50
N VAL A 79 10.69 0.76 14.36
CA VAL A 79 10.88 0.91 15.81
C VAL A 79 12.37 0.88 16.16
N LEU A 80 13.15 0.04 15.48
CA LEU A 80 14.61 -0.03 15.61
C LEU A 80 15.31 1.05 14.78
N ILE A 81 14.77 1.36 13.60
CA ILE A 81 15.22 2.48 12.76
C ILE A 81 14.31 3.70 13.03
N ASP A 82 14.52 4.35 14.17
CA ASP A 82 13.65 5.44 14.64
C ASP A 82 13.72 6.70 13.75
N ASN A 83 14.86 6.93 13.09
CA ASN A 83 15.05 8.01 12.12
C ASN A 83 15.67 7.46 10.82
N PRO A 84 14.98 7.52 9.67
CA PRO A 84 15.49 6.98 8.42
C PRO A 84 16.57 7.82 7.74
N GLU A 85 16.91 9.04 8.23
CA GLU A 85 18.02 9.89 7.76
C GLU A 85 18.08 10.09 6.23
N ASN A 86 16.96 10.28 5.56
CA ASN A 86 16.86 10.37 4.08
C ASN A 86 17.24 9.06 3.34
N LYS A 87 17.11 7.92 3.98
CA LYS A 87 17.37 6.60 3.38
C LYS A 87 16.11 5.90 2.88
N CYS A 88 15.09 6.67 2.53
CA CYS A 88 13.81 6.20 1.99
C CYS A 88 13.35 7.01 0.77
N ASP A 89 14.31 7.51 -0.04
CA ASP A 89 14.02 8.40 -1.18
C ASP A 89 13.05 7.77 -2.18
N PHE A 90 13.03 6.44 -2.30
CA PHE A 90 12.09 5.73 -3.15
C PHE A 90 10.61 6.03 -2.82
N LEU A 91 10.29 6.34 -1.55
CA LEU A 91 8.94 6.73 -1.13
C LEU A 91 8.53 8.11 -1.66
N PHE A 92 9.50 8.99 -1.91
CA PHE A 92 9.30 10.38 -2.32
C PHE A 92 9.63 10.62 -3.80
N SER A 93 10.11 9.59 -4.50
CA SER A 93 10.45 9.66 -5.92
C SER A 93 9.22 9.60 -6.82
N ASP A 94 9.11 10.53 -7.78
CA ASP A 94 8.09 10.50 -8.83
C ASP A 94 8.28 9.33 -9.81
N SER A 95 9.49 8.77 -9.90
CA SER A 95 9.79 7.66 -10.80
C SER A 95 9.34 6.30 -10.29
N VAL A 96 9.10 6.17 -8.97
CA VAL A 96 8.66 4.92 -8.33
C VAL A 96 7.19 5.04 -7.96
N THR A 97 6.32 4.20 -8.50
CA THR A 97 4.91 4.14 -8.08
C THR A 97 4.78 3.32 -6.79
N LYS A 98 4.24 3.90 -5.73
CA LYS A 98 3.92 3.20 -4.47
C LYS A 98 2.49 2.71 -4.51
N ILE A 99 2.32 1.39 -4.42
CA ILE A 99 1.05 0.69 -4.54
C ILE A 99 0.55 0.30 -3.15
N PHE A 100 -0.64 0.73 -2.80
CA PHE A 100 -1.30 0.47 -1.52
C PHE A 100 -2.68 -0.16 -1.70
N HIS A 101 -3.24 -0.61 -0.59
CA HIS A 101 -4.66 -0.92 -0.49
C HIS A 101 -5.30 -0.10 0.63
N SER A 102 -6.12 0.92 0.27
CA SER A 102 -6.73 1.84 1.26
C SER A 102 -5.72 2.75 1.98
N CYS A 103 -4.84 3.40 1.23
CA CYS A 103 -3.58 4.06 1.62
C CYS A 103 -3.68 5.22 2.63
N LYS A 104 -4.87 5.64 3.06
CA LYS A 104 -5.04 6.88 3.85
C LYS A 104 -4.26 6.87 5.15
N GLU A 105 -4.34 5.78 5.93
CA GLU A 105 -3.64 5.68 7.21
C GLU A 105 -2.15 5.42 7.03
N ASP A 106 -1.77 4.72 5.94
CA ASP A 106 -0.37 4.46 5.58
C ASP A 106 0.38 5.76 5.24
N ILE A 107 -0.25 6.66 4.50
CA ILE A 107 0.30 8.00 4.22
C ILE A 107 0.58 8.76 5.52
N GLU A 108 -0.35 8.76 6.47
CA GLU A 108 -0.17 9.39 7.78
C GLU A 108 0.94 8.70 8.59
N ALA A 109 1.01 7.36 8.55
CA ALA A 109 2.00 6.58 9.26
C ALA A 109 3.43 6.84 8.74
N VAL A 110 3.63 6.81 7.44
CA VAL A 110 4.92 7.12 6.82
C VAL A 110 5.33 8.56 7.11
N TYR A 111 4.42 9.52 6.98
CA TYR A 111 4.68 10.91 7.32
C TYR A 111 5.10 11.09 8.79
N SER A 112 4.50 10.32 9.72
CA SER A 112 4.87 10.39 11.14
C SER A 112 6.30 9.95 11.42
N TRP A 113 6.88 9.11 10.57
CA TRP A 113 8.24 8.58 10.70
C TRP A 113 9.28 9.40 9.94
N THR A 114 8.94 9.84 8.71
CA THR A 114 9.88 10.52 7.81
C THR A 114 9.77 12.05 7.85
N GLY A 115 8.60 12.59 8.17
CA GLY A 115 8.31 14.01 8.05
C GLY A 115 8.10 14.49 6.60
N GLU A 116 8.10 13.56 5.63
CA GLU A 116 8.03 13.87 4.21
C GLU A 116 6.76 13.34 3.55
N VAL A 117 6.37 13.97 2.44
CA VAL A 117 5.13 13.68 1.69
C VAL A 117 5.40 12.69 0.58
N MET A 118 4.77 11.52 0.63
CA MET A 118 4.83 10.56 -0.48
C MET A 118 4.13 11.08 -1.74
N VAL A 119 4.72 10.79 -2.89
CA VAL A 119 4.20 11.12 -4.22
C VAL A 119 4.06 9.88 -5.09
N ASN A 120 3.39 9.99 -6.23
CA ASN A 120 3.19 8.91 -7.20
C ASN A 120 2.62 7.63 -6.54
N LEU A 121 1.42 7.76 -5.99
CA LEU A 121 0.69 6.71 -5.29
C LEU A 121 -0.30 6.01 -6.22
N PHE A 122 -0.60 4.75 -5.94
CA PHE A 122 -1.72 4.00 -6.51
C PHE A 122 -2.44 3.25 -5.38
N ASP A 123 -3.75 3.35 -5.34
CA ASP A 123 -4.59 2.67 -4.32
C ASP A 123 -5.50 1.65 -5.01
N THR A 124 -5.29 0.37 -4.70
CA THR A 124 -6.04 -0.74 -5.31
C THR A 124 -7.49 -0.80 -4.85
N GLN A 125 -7.83 -0.32 -3.64
CA GLN A 125 -9.22 -0.21 -3.19
C GLN A 125 -9.95 0.90 -3.95
N LEU A 126 -9.32 2.05 -4.11
CA LEU A 126 -9.86 3.17 -4.89
C LEU A 126 -10.00 2.79 -6.37
N ALA A 127 -9.03 2.09 -6.93
CA ALA A 127 -9.10 1.57 -8.30
C ALA A 127 -10.32 0.67 -8.50
N GLU A 128 -10.58 -0.24 -7.57
CA GLU A 128 -11.75 -1.12 -7.61
C GLU A 128 -13.06 -0.35 -7.52
N ALA A 129 -13.12 0.68 -6.68
CA ALA A 129 -14.29 1.55 -6.59
C ALA A 129 -14.65 2.22 -7.93
N PHE A 130 -13.65 2.61 -8.71
CA PHE A 130 -13.87 3.17 -10.06
C PHE A 130 -14.21 2.10 -11.10
N LEU A 131 -13.70 0.89 -10.97
CA LEU A 131 -13.92 -0.19 -11.95
C LEU A 131 -15.26 -0.87 -11.76
N ASP A 132 -15.50 -1.45 -10.60
CA ASP A 132 -16.63 -2.34 -10.31
C ASP A 132 -17.59 -1.78 -9.25
N GLY A 133 -17.31 -0.61 -8.66
CA GLY A 133 -18.17 0.07 -7.70
C GLY A 133 -18.11 -0.48 -6.28
N HIS A 134 -17.17 -1.34 -5.96
CA HIS A 134 -16.95 -1.84 -4.60
C HIS A 134 -16.13 -0.84 -3.76
N TYR A 135 -16.79 0.12 -3.11
CA TYR A 135 -16.16 1.26 -2.43
C TYR A 135 -15.32 0.92 -1.19
N SER A 136 -15.45 -0.27 -0.63
CA SER A 136 -14.81 -0.62 0.64
C SER A 136 -14.43 -2.10 0.73
N ILE A 137 -14.12 -2.71 -0.40
CA ILE A 137 -13.61 -4.09 -0.40
C ILE A 137 -12.25 -4.11 0.31
N GLY A 138 -12.08 -4.97 1.31
CA GLY A 138 -10.78 -5.14 1.97
C GLY A 138 -9.81 -5.97 1.12
N TYR A 139 -8.50 -5.84 1.39
CA TYR A 139 -7.44 -6.51 0.64
C TYR A 139 -7.68 -8.00 0.42
N GLN A 140 -7.93 -8.77 1.50
CA GLN A 140 -8.16 -10.22 1.38
C GLN A 140 -9.41 -10.54 0.53
N GLY A 141 -10.43 -9.68 0.59
CA GLY A 141 -11.63 -9.80 -0.24
C GLY A 141 -11.33 -9.59 -1.71
N LEU A 142 -10.54 -8.56 -2.02
CA LEU A 142 -10.11 -8.24 -3.38
C LEU A 142 -9.20 -9.32 -3.96
N VAL A 143 -8.19 -9.78 -3.21
CA VAL A 143 -7.32 -10.90 -3.61
C VAL A 143 -8.12 -12.15 -3.90
N LYS A 144 -9.08 -12.49 -3.02
CA LYS A 144 -9.95 -13.66 -3.24
C LYS A 144 -10.82 -13.52 -4.48
N GLU A 145 -11.39 -12.34 -4.70
CA GLU A 145 -12.28 -12.07 -5.85
C GLU A 145 -11.52 -12.09 -7.18
N LYS A 146 -10.39 -11.39 -7.24
CA LYS A 146 -9.64 -11.22 -8.50
C LYS A 146 -8.67 -12.38 -8.79
N LEU A 147 -8.03 -12.93 -7.76
CA LEU A 147 -6.98 -13.94 -7.91
C LEU A 147 -7.42 -15.35 -7.48
N GLY A 148 -8.55 -15.48 -6.76
CA GLY A 148 -9.02 -16.77 -6.21
C GLY A 148 -8.20 -17.28 -5.02
N ILE A 149 -7.33 -16.45 -4.45
CA ILE A 149 -6.42 -16.80 -3.35
C ILE A 149 -7.04 -16.37 -2.02
N THR A 150 -6.88 -17.19 -0.98
CA THR A 150 -7.32 -16.84 0.38
C THR A 150 -6.13 -16.43 1.21
N VAL A 151 -6.13 -15.18 1.70
CA VAL A 151 -5.11 -14.61 2.59
C VAL A 151 -5.60 -14.65 4.04
N ASP A 152 -4.71 -14.94 4.99
CA ASP A 152 -5.04 -15.03 6.42
C ASP A 152 -5.30 -13.63 7.03
N LYS A 153 -6.10 -13.59 8.11
CA LYS A 153 -6.50 -12.35 8.83
C LYS A 153 -5.92 -12.26 10.25
N GLY A 154 -4.96 -13.09 10.59
CA GLY A 154 -4.63 -13.42 11.99
C GLY A 154 -4.19 -12.24 12.88
N GLU A 155 -3.47 -11.22 12.39
CA GLU A 155 -2.72 -10.28 13.22
C GLU A 155 -3.20 -8.81 13.15
N THR A 156 -4.33 -8.52 12.55
CA THR A 156 -4.87 -7.14 12.33
C THR A 156 -4.94 -6.26 13.60
N ARG A 157 -4.97 -6.85 14.80
CA ARG A 157 -5.04 -6.13 16.09
C ARG A 157 -3.85 -6.43 17.00
N SER A 158 -2.73 -6.82 16.44
CA SER A 158 -1.53 -7.19 17.18
C SER A 158 -0.80 -5.96 17.76
N ASN A 159 0.09 -6.19 18.72
CA ASN A 159 0.91 -5.12 19.28
C ASN A 159 2.20 -4.97 18.45
N TRP A 160 2.13 -4.19 17.39
CA TRP A 160 3.20 -3.97 16.44
C TRP A 160 4.41 -3.17 16.96
N ILE A 161 4.26 -2.48 18.11
CA ILE A 161 5.39 -1.75 18.73
C ILE A 161 6.30 -2.69 19.54
N ARG A 162 5.77 -3.82 20.02
CA ARG A 162 6.57 -4.75 20.83
C ARG A 162 7.63 -5.45 19.98
N ARG A 163 8.82 -5.63 20.58
CA ARG A 163 9.93 -6.38 19.97
C ARG A 163 10.37 -7.53 20.90
N PRO A 164 10.84 -8.66 20.31
CA PRO A 164 10.81 -8.97 18.87
C PRO A 164 9.38 -9.19 18.37
N LEU A 165 9.17 -9.06 17.06
CA LEU A 165 7.95 -9.52 16.40
C LEU A 165 7.90 -11.04 16.40
N THR A 166 6.71 -11.61 16.42
CA THR A 166 6.51 -13.06 16.31
C THR A 166 6.54 -13.51 14.84
N ASP A 167 6.83 -14.77 14.57
CA ASP A 167 6.78 -15.34 13.21
C ASP A 167 5.39 -15.16 12.58
N SER A 168 4.31 -15.25 13.37
CA SER A 168 2.95 -14.99 12.91
C SER A 168 2.78 -13.54 12.42
N GLN A 169 3.31 -12.55 13.17
CA GLN A 169 3.28 -11.15 12.74
C GLN A 169 4.10 -10.91 11.48
N LEU A 170 5.30 -11.47 11.40
CA LEU A 170 6.16 -11.32 10.23
C LEU A 170 5.53 -11.93 8.97
N ASN A 171 4.97 -13.12 9.07
CA ASN A 171 4.29 -13.79 7.95
C ASN A 171 3.02 -13.04 7.53
N TYR A 172 2.25 -12.53 8.49
CA TYR A 172 1.08 -11.71 8.23
C TYR A 172 1.47 -10.44 7.45
N ALA A 173 2.45 -9.68 7.96
CA ALA A 173 2.93 -8.46 7.33
C ALA A 173 3.45 -8.69 5.90
N ALA A 174 4.17 -9.78 5.66
CA ALA A 174 4.62 -10.15 4.32
C ALA A 174 3.43 -10.45 3.37
N SER A 175 2.38 -11.10 3.88
CA SER A 175 1.20 -11.44 3.08
C SER A 175 0.36 -10.23 2.66
N ASP A 176 0.40 -9.12 3.40
CA ASP A 176 -0.39 -7.92 3.10
C ASP A 176 0.15 -7.14 1.87
N VAL A 177 1.39 -7.37 1.46
CA VAL A 177 1.97 -6.79 0.23
C VAL A 177 2.14 -7.80 -0.91
N GLU A 178 1.93 -9.10 -0.65
CA GLU A 178 2.29 -10.18 -1.58
C GLU A 178 1.62 -10.06 -2.95
N PHE A 179 0.34 -9.71 -2.99
CA PHE A 179 -0.46 -9.71 -4.22
C PHE A 179 -0.80 -8.31 -4.75
N LEU A 180 -0.32 -7.24 -4.10
CA LEU A 180 -0.67 -5.86 -4.47
C LEU A 180 -0.20 -5.51 -5.88
N ILE A 181 0.99 -5.99 -6.29
CA ILE A 181 1.53 -5.69 -7.63
C ILE A 181 0.68 -6.37 -8.72
N GLU A 182 0.24 -7.61 -8.51
CA GLU A 182 -0.62 -8.30 -9.48
C GLU A 182 -1.96 -7.56 -9.64
N LEU A 183 -2.57 -7.16 -8.52
CA LEU A 183 -3.80 -6.36 -8.54
C LEU A 183 -3.60 -5.02 -9.26
N PHE A 184 -2.50 -4.32 -8.96
CA PHE A 184 -2.16 -3.05 -9.60
C PHE A 184 -2.05 -3.16 -11.12
N LEU A 185 -1.32 -4.15 -11.61
CA LEU A 185 -1.10 -4.32 -13.05
C LEU A 185 -2.41 -4.54 -13.81
N ASP A 186 -3.30 -5.37 -13.26
CA ASP A 186 -4.60 -5.65 -13.85
C ASP A 186 -5.54 -4.43 -13.75
N GLN A 187 -5.63 -3.78 -12.59
CA GLN A 187 -6.48 -2.63 -12.37
C GLN A 187 -6.01 -1.40 -13.16
N LYS A 188 -4.71 -1.12 -13.21
CA LYS A 188 -4.16 0.00 -13.99
C LYS A 188 -4.50 -0.13 -15.46
N LYS A 189 -4.35 -1.34 -16.02
CA LYS A 189 -4.75 -1.63 -17.40
C LYS A 189 -6.24 -1.37 -17.60
N ALA A 190 -7.10 -1.88 -16.74
CA ALA A 190 -8.54 -1.70 -16.82
C ALA A 190 -8.98 -0.22 -16.69
N LEU A 191 -8.32 0.55 -15.80
CA LEU A 191 -8.55 1.99 -15.67
C LEU A 191 -8.18 2.77 -16.92
N ILE A 192 -7.07 2.39 -17.58
CA ILE A 192 -6.66 2.99 -18.86
C ILE A 192 -7.69 2.67 -19.94
N GLU A 193 -8.08 1.40 -20.11
CA GLU A 193 -9.04 0.94 -21.12
C GLU A 193 -10.42 1.60 -20.95
N SER A 194 -10.83 1.85 -19.68
CA SER A 194 -12.11 2.52 -19.35
C SER A 194 -12.01 4.06 -19.29
N ASN A 195 -10.84 4.66 -19.54
CA ASN A 195 -10.56 6.11 -19.43
C ASN A 195 -10.81 6.67 -18.02
N LYS A 196 -10.60 5.89 -16.95
CA LYS A 196 -10.84 6.26 -15.57
C LYS A 196 -9.56 6.50 -14.74
N LEU A 197 -8.36 6.22 -15.29
CA LEU A 197 -7.09 6.39 -14.59
C LEU A 197 -6.92 7.83 -14.06
N LYS A 198 -7.30 8.82 -14.87
CA LYS A 198 -7.22 10.23 -14.46
C LYS A 198 -8.07 10.54 -13.23
N TRP A 199 -9.25 9.95 -13.10
CA TRP A 199 -10.12 10.14 -11.93
C TRP A 199 -9.51 9.53 -10.67
N HIS A 200 -8.93 8.32 -10.79
CA HIS A 200 -8.18 7.70 -9.71
C HIS A 200 -7.03 8.60 -9.22
N ASP A 201 -6.21 9.13 -10.14
CA ASP A 201 -5.07 9.98 -9.79
C ASP A 201 -5.49 11.32 -9.16
N GLU A 202 -6.58 11.93 -9.66
CA GLU A 202 -7.13 13.17 -9.11
C GLU A 202 -7.68 12.96 -7.69
N GLU A 203 -8.39 11.85 -7.45
CA GLU A 203 -8.93 11.52 -6.12
C GLU A 203 -7.80 11.23 -5.13
N LEU A 204 -6.76 10.50 -5.51
CA LEU A 204 -5.59 10.28 -4.65
C LEU A 204 -4.84 11.56 -4.32
N LYS A 205 -4.65 12.46 -5.28
CA LYS A 205 -4.06 13.78 -5.01
C LYS A 205 -4.90 14.59 -4.04
N PHE A 206 -6.22 14.55 -4.18
CA PHE A 206 -7.14 15.22 -3.26
C PHE A 206 -7.06 14.62 -1.85
N LEU A 207 -7.08 13.30 -1.72
CA LEU A 207 -6.94 12.58 -0.46
C LEU A 207 -5.61 12.95 0.25
N SER A 208 -4.49 12.88 -0.46
CA SER A 208 -3.16 13.21 0.06
C SER A 208 -3.08 14.67 0.53
N SER A 209 -3.60 15.60 -0.26
CA SER A 209 -3.60 17.03 0.09
C SER A 209 -4.33 17.31 1.41
N ARG A 210 -5.40 16.58 1.71
CA ARG A 210 -6.16 16.73 2.96
C ARG A 210 -5.43 16.17 4.18
N ILE A 211 -4.59 15.17 3.99
CA ILE A 211 -3.78 14.59 5.07
C ILE A 211 -2.69 15.58 5.50
N TYR A 212 -1.99 16.16 4.53
CA TYR A 212 -0.86 17.05 4.80
C TYR A 212 -1.24 18.51 5.09
N SER A 213 -2.46 18.92 4.75
CA SER A 213 -2.97 20.27 4.98
C SER A 213 -4.34 20.25 5.68
N PRO A 214 -4.41 19.78 6.94
CA PRO A 214 -5.68 19.62 7.65
C PRO A 214 -6.46 20.94 7.87
N ASN A 215 -5.82 22.10 7.63
CA ASN A 215 -6.41 23.44 7.80
C ASN A 215 -6.89 24.09 6.50
N ILE A 216 -6.94 23.40 5.37
CA ILE A 216 -7.66 23.93 4.22
C ILE A 216 -9.15 23.95 4.59
N GLN A 217 -9.66 25.13 4.97
CA GLN A 217 -11.09 25.36 5.13
C GLN A 217 -11.76 24.98 3.81
N ILE A 218 -12.58 23.93 3.84
CA ILE A 218 -13.52 23.67 2.74
C ILE A 218 -14.33 24.94 2.59
N ASP A 219 -14.25 25.56 1.42
CA ASP A 219 -15.04 26.73 1.09
C ASP A 219 -16.49 26.45 1.50
N GLU A 220 -17.08 27.35 2.31
CA GLU A 220 -18.41 27.16 2.90
C GLU A 220 -19.51 26.98 1.85
N THR A 221 -19.22 27.28 0.58
CA THR A 221 -20.11 27.01 -0.55
C THR A 221 -20.38 25.52 -0.79
N CYS A 222 -19.47 24.62 -0.39
CA CYS A 222 -19.69 23.16 -0.51
C CYS A 222 -20.50 22.58 0.67
N LYS A 223 -20.64 23.28 1.79
CA LYS A 223 -21.39 22.78 2.96
C LYS A 223 -22.92 22.77 2.76
N GLY A 224 -23.41 23.42 1.72
CA GLY A 224 -24.85 23.51 1.41
C GLY A 224 -25.43 22.35 0.63
N LEU A 225 -24.60 21.52 -0.01
CA LEU A 225 -25.04 20.49 -0.94
C LEU A 225 -25.34 19.12 -0.28
N THR A 226 -24.80 18.85 0.91
CA THR A 226 -24.87 17.51 1.52
C THR A 226 -26.11 17.23 2.38
N LYS A 227 -26.96 18.19 2.68
CA LYS A 227 -28.17 17.98 3.52
C LYS A 227 -29.51 18.18 2.82
N ALA A 228 -29.53 18.77 1.65
CA ALA A 228 -30.77 19.04 0.90
C ALA A 228 -31.07 17.96 -0.15
N GLU A 229 -30.07 17.25 -0.65
CA GLU A 229 -30.24 16.25 -1.71
C GLU A 229 -30.53 14.83 -1.19
N GLU A 230 -30.18 14.50 0.05
CA GLU A 230 -30.54 13.23 0.68
C GLU A 230 -32.05 13.03 0.97
N LYS A 231 -32.88 14.05 0.75
CA LYS A 231 -34.33 13.96 0.97
C LYS A 231 -35.17 13.75 -0.28
N ASN A 232 -34.57 13.68 -1.45
CA ASN A 232 -35.29 13.56 -2.73
C ASN A 232 -34.73 12.44 -3.65
N LEU A 233 -34.11 11.42 -3.10
CA LEU A 233 -33.82 10.15 -3.81
C LEU A 233 -34.50 8.99 -3.11
#